data_9f1f82bc1340d406b59d1bc326be2f9c
#
_entry.id   9f1f82bc1340d406b59d1bc326be2f9c
#
_cell.length_a   1.000
_cell.length_b   1.000
_cell.length_c   1.000
_cell.angle_alpha   90.00
_cell.angle_beta   90.00
_cell.angle_gamma   90.00
#
_symmetry.space_group_name_H-M   'P 1'
#
loop_
_entity.id
_entity.type
_entity.pdbx_description
1 polymer ?
#
loop_
_entity_poly.entity_id
_entity_poly.type
_entity_poly.pdbx_seq_one_letter_code
_entity_poly.pdbx_strand_id
1 'polypeptide(L)'
;MEFAAFLNSHRYIVALSDHRGHGEEALKNGTLGAFSSSFDILVFDQVNISKTLRENFPHLPICILGHSMGSFIAQKHMKVYSKEKFSYIFMGSCYERKFMTFIGKTLFKSISLLTDNPKKIFNDIIFLGANSKITDKNRNSSSWLSRDSKVVQEFLKDPHCGFSYTPKFYYNFLDFLSKLYKRDSFNFINRETPILIISGESDPIGLYGIGVKSLYHFYLDLGFKKVSLKLYKNCRHEILNELNKDQVYRDILHWIKEKGGD
;
A
#
# COMPACT_ATOMS: atom_id res chain seq x y z
N MET A 1 -9.42 11.92 -1.66
CA MET A 1 -10.73 11.78 -0.95
C MET A 1 -11.90 11.43 -1.88
N GLU A 2 -11.78 11.62 -3.21
CA GLU A 2 -12.86 11.33 -4.17
C GLU A 2 -13.38 9.90 -4.12
N PHE A 3 -12.49 8.89 -4.01
CA PHE A 3 -12.91 7.49 -3.95
C PHE A 3 -13.77 7.19 -2.69
N ALA A 4 -13.42 7.78 -1.55
CA ALA A 4 -14.24 7.63 -0.33
C ALA A 4 -15.64 8.25 -0.53
N ALA A 5 -15.72 9.44 -1.12
CA ALA A 5 -17.00 10.07 -1.46
C ALA A 5 -17.82 9.21 -2.44
N PHE A 6 -17.16 8.61 -3.44
CA PHE A 6 -17.81 7.67 -4.37
C PHE A 6 -18.38 6.45 -3.62
N LEU A 7 -17.64 5.83 -2.70
CA LEU A 7 -18.16 4.71 -1.91
C LEU A 7 -19.31 5.13 -0.99
N ASN A 8 -19.20 6.30 -0.34
CA ASN A 8 -20.28 6.84 0.50
C ASN A 8 -21.57 7.06 -0.30
N SER A 9 -21.49 7.56 -1.55
CA SER A 9 -22.66 7.71 -2.42
C SER A 9 -23.33 6.37 -2.78
N HIS A 10 -22.59 5.25 -2.63
CA HIS A 10 -23.09 3.88 -2.79
C HIS A 10 -23.43 3.19 -1.45
N ARG A 11 -23.61 3.97 -0.37
CA ARG A 11 -24.02 3.51 0.97
C ARG A 11 -22.99 2.66 1.70
N TYR A 12 -21.69 2.83 1.41
CA TYR A 12 -20.61 2.25 2.20
C TYR A 12 -20.13 3.22 3.27
N ILE A 13 -19.86 2.72 4.46
CA ILE A 13 -19.13 3.45 5.49
C ILE A 13 -17.63 3.35 5.15
N VAL A 14 -16.95 4.49 5.10
CA VAL A 14 -15.51 4.52 4.81
C VAL A 14 -14.77 5.09 6.02
N ALA A 15 -13.86 4.30 6.59
CA ALA A 15 -12.94 4.73 7.62
C ALA A 15 -11.55 4.95 7.01
N LEU A 16 -10.98 6.12 7.29
CA LEU A 16 -9.63 6.51 6.86
C LEU A 16 -8.84 6.91 8.10
N SER A 17 -7.56 6.60 8.12
CA SER A 17 -6.65 7.01 9.19
C SER A 17 -5.28 7.38 8.64
N ASP A 18 -4.66 8.38 9.25
CA ASP A 18 -3.25 8.66 9.02
C ASP A 18 -2.38 7.64 9.76
N HIS A 19 -1.32 7.20 9.12
CA HIS A 19 -0.29 6.42 9.80
C HIS A 19 0.59 7.33 10.67
N ARG A 20 1.20 6.77 11.70
CA ARG A 20 2.18 7.48 12.52
C ARG A 20 3.30 8.04 11.64
N GLY A 21 3.70 9.28 11.88
CA GLY A 21 4.66 10.01 11.05
C GLY A 21 4.08 10.53 9.72
N HIS A 22 2.74 10.53 9.59
CA HIS A 22 2.01 11.05 8.44
C HIS A 22 0.85 11.94 8.88
N GLY A 23 0.24 12.66 7.93
CA GLY A 23 -0.95 13.46 8.14
C GLY A 23 -0.71 14.78 8.87
N GLU A 24 -1.81 15.43 9.23
CA GLU A 24 -1.84 16.79 9.76
C GLU A 24 -1.11 16.93 11.11
N GLU A 25 -1.24 15.94 11.99
CA GLU A 25 -0.57 15.97 13.29
C GLU A 25 0.96 15.89 13.15
N ALA A 26 1.45 15.01 12.28
CA ALA A 26 2.87 14.88 12.00
C ALA A 26 3.44 16.14 11.33
N LEU A 27 2.66 16.78 10.45
CA LEU A 27 3.04 18.05 9.82
C LEU A 27 3.17 19.16 10.87
N LYS A 28 2.18 19.35 11.73
CA LYS A 28 2.20 20.35 12.80
C LYS A 28 3.35 20.17 13.78
N ASN A 29 3.69 18.93 14.08
CA ASN A 29 4.76 18.58 15.01
C ASN A 29 6.15 18.53 14.36
N GLY A 30 6.26 18.75 13.05
CA GLY A 30 7.52 18.66 12.31
C GLY A 30 8.09 17.23 12.26
N THR A 31 7.23 16.21 12.35
CA THR A 31 7.62 14.78 12.43
C THR A 31 7.22 13.97 11.20
N LEU A 32 6.89 14.63 10.08
CA LEU A 32 6.63 13.94 8.83
C LEU A 32 7.82 13.05 8.42
N GLY A 33 7.53 11.78 8.10
CA GLY A 33 8.55 10.80 7.73
C GLY A 33 9.43 10.30 8.88
N ALA A 34 9.24 10.83 10.09
CA ALA A 34 9.97 10.44 11.29
C ALA A 34 9.19 9.37 12.08
N PHE A 35 9.37 8.12 11.69
CA PHE A 35 8.81 6.97 12.40
C PHE A 35 9.91 5.96 12.66
N SER A 36 10.31 5.85 13.94
CA SER A 36 11.48 5.05 14.35
C SER A 36 11.13 3.70 14.99
N SER A 37 9.85 3.40 15.15
CA SER A 37 9.38 2.14 15.75
C SER A 37 9.19 1.03 14.71
N SER A 38 8.95 -0.21 15.17
CA SER A 38 8.62 -1.32 14.28
C SER A 38 7.35 -1.05 13.49
N PHE A 39 7.33 -1.44 12.22
CA PHE A 39 6.14 -1.39 11.37
C PHE A 39 4.98 -2.27 11.88
N ASP A 40 5.25 -3.22 12.77
CA ASP A 40 4.20 -3.99 13.43
C ASP A 40 3.24 -3.08 14.23
N ILE A 41 3.71 -1.93 14.73
CA ILE A 41 2.84 -0.95 15.43
C ILE A 41 1.79 -0.37 14.47
N LEU A 42 2.15 -0.06 13.22
CA LEU A 42 1.20 0.40 12.21
C LEU A 42 0.13 -0.66 11.92
N VAL A 43 0.52 -1.93 11.96
CA VAL A 43 -0.43 -3.04 11.82
C VAL A 43 -1.36 -3.12 13.02
N PHE A 44 -0.86 -2.98 14.24
CA PHE A 44 -1.69 -2.97 15.46
C PHE A 44 -2.66 -1.79 15.48
N ASP A 45 -2.25 -0.61 15.00
CA ASP A 45 -3.15 0.53 14.87
C ASP A 45 -4.34 0.17 13.95
N GLN A 46 -4.08 -0.49 12.80
CA GLN A 46 -5.14 -0.93 11.88
C GLN A 46 -6.01 -2.05 12.48
N VAL A 47 -5.42 -2.97 13.27
CA VAL A 47 -6.19 -3.98 14.01
C VAL A 47 -7.13 -3.32 15.02
N ASN A 48 -6.67 -2.29 15.74
CA ASN A 48 -7.52 -1.57 16.71
C ASN A 48 -8.66 -0.82 16.01
N ILE A 49 -8.38 -0.15 14.88
CA ILE A 49 -9.43 0.48 14.07
C ILE A 49 -10.45 -0.57 13.61
N SER A 50 -9.99 -1.74 13.13
CA SER A 50 -10.87 -2.82 12.69
C SER A 50 -11.75 -3.35 13.85
N LYS A 51 -11.22 -3.45 15.06
CA LYS A 51 -11.99 -3.84 16.26
C LYS A 51 -13.06 -2.79 16.57
N THR A 52 -12.70 -1.51 16.64
CA THR A 52 -13.64 -0.42 16.87
C THR A 52 -14.75 -0.40 15.82
N LEU A 53 -14.42 -0.62 14.54
CA LEU A 53 -15.43 -0.72 13.48
C LEU A 53 -16.34 -1.94 13.67
N ARG A 54 -15.80 -3.08 14.09
CA ARG A 54 -16.58 -4.28 14.37
C ARG A 54 -17.52 -4.08 15.57
N GLU A 55 -17.07 -3.40 16.62
CA GLU A 55 -17.90 -3.06 17.80
C GLU A 55 -19.05 -2.13 17.45
N ASN A 56 -18.79 -1.10 16.63
CA ASN A 56 -19.81 -0.14 16.22
C ASN A 56 -20.75 -0.67 15.11
N PHE A 57 -20.29 -1.60 14.28
CA PHE A 57 -21.02 -2.14 13.14
C PHE A 57 -20.89 -3.69 13.08
N PRO A 58 -21.43 -4.41 14.08
CA PRO A 58 -21.15 -5.86 14.26
C PRO A 58 -21.66 -6.73 13.10
N HIS A 59 -22.68 -6.28 12.36
CA HIS A 59 -23.30 -7.05 11.29
C HIS A 59 -22.79 -6.69 9.88
N LEU A 60 -21.98 -5.63 9.75
CA LEU A 60 -21.49 -5.22 8.45
C LEU A 60 -20.19 -5.96 8.08
N PRO A 61 -20.06 -6.44 6.83
CA PRO A 61 -18.78 -6.95 6.35
C PRO A 61 -17.76 -5.82 6.28
N ILE A 62 -16.50 -6.14 6.54
CA ILE A 62 -15.39 -5.19 6.50
C ILE A 62 -14.44 -5.55 5.35
N CYS A 63 -14.21 -4.59 4.46
CA CYS A 63 -13.21 -4.68 3.42
C CYS A 63 -12.03 -3.75 3.74
N ILE A 64 -10.82 -4.28 3.77
CA ILE A 64 -9.59 -3.52 4.03
C ILE A 64 -8.88 -3.27 2.71
N LEU A 65 -8.76 -2.00 2.31
CA LEU A 65 -8.01 -1.57 1.15
C LEU A 65 -6.70 -0.92 1.61
N GLY A 66 -5.58 -1.46 1.12
CA GLY A 66 -4.26 -0.87 1.32
C GLY A 66 -3.62 -0.52 -0.02
N HIS A 67 -3.05 0.69 -0.12
CA HIS A 67 -2.28 1.14 -1.29
C HIS A 67 -0.81 1.27 -0.95
N SER A 68 0.07 0.83 -1.84
CA SER A 68 1.52 0.95 -1.72
C SER A 68 2.01 0.39 -0.37
N MET A 69 2.66 1.18 0.48
CA MET A 69 3.03 0.80 1.84
C MET A 69 1.85 0.21 2.63
N GLY A 70 0.68 0.83 2.52
CA GLY A 70 -0.55 0.34 3.15
C GLY A 70 -0.98 -1.05 2.67
N SER A 71 -0.63 -1.45 1.45
CA SER A 71 -0.92 -2.79 0.95
C SER A 71 -0.12 -3.88 1.68
N PHE A 72 1.11 -3.61 2.06
CA PHE A 72 1.92 -4.53 2.86
C PHE A 72 1.43 -4.58 4.32
N ILE A 73 0.99 -3.44 4.85
CA ILE A 73 0.34 -3.37 6.18
C ILE A 73 -0.95 -4.20 6.17
N ALA A 74 -1.80 -4.08 5.14
CA ALA A 74 -3.03 -4.87 4.99
C ALA A 74 -2.74 -6.37 4.87
N GLN A 75 -1.69 -6.78 4.15
CA GLN A 75 -1.25 -8.18 4.09
C GLN A 75 -0.82 -8.71 5.46
N LYS A 76 -0.12 -7.91 6.25
CA LYS A 76 0.26 -8.30 7.62
C LYS A 76 -0.93 -8.29 8.57
N HIS A 77 -1.87 -7.33 8.44
CA HIS A 77 -3.14 -7.32 9.17
C HIS A 77 -3.89 -8.64 8.97
N MET A 78 -4.03 -9.10 7.73
CA MET A 78 -4.65 -10.38 7.41
C MET A 78 -3.98 -11.55 8.18
N LYS A 79 -2.66 -11.53 8.35
CA LYS A 79 -1.91 -12.57 9.08
C LYS A 79 -2.13 -12.56 10.58
N VAL A 80 -2.27 -11.39 11.18
CA VAL A 80 -2.36 -11.27 12.65
C VAL A 80 -3.80 -11.20 13.16
N TYR A 81 -4.76 -10.88 12.28
CA TYR A 81 -6.17 -10.72 12.64
C TYR A 81 -7.10 -11.59 11.77
N SER A 82 -6.70 -12.83 11.50
CA SER A 82 -7.37 -13.76 10.58
C SER A 82 -8.64 -14.42 11.14
N LYS A 83 -8.98 -14.23 12.41
CA LYS A 83 -10.16 -14.85 13.06
C LYS A 83 -11.48 -14.23 12.61
N GLU A 84 -11.44 -13.01 12.12
CA GLU A 84 -12.59 -12.25 11.64
C GLU A 84 -12.81 -12.46 10.15
N LYS A 85 -14.07 -12.31 9.71
CA LYS A 85 -14.42 -12.32 8.29
C LYS A 85 -14.11 -10.96 7.69
N PHE A 86 -12.98 -10.85 7.01
CA PHE A 86 -12.57 -9.69 6.23
C PHE A 86 -12.39 -10.05 4.77
N SER A 87 -12.51 -9.06 3.91
CA SER A 87 -11.98 -9.09 2.55
C SER A 87 -10.86 -8.08 2.39
N TYR A 88 -9.95 -8.30 1.45
CA TYR A 88 -8.76 -7.47 1.29
C TYR A 88 -8.54 -7.03 -0.15
N ILE A 89 -8.16 -5.76 -0.31
CA ILE A 89 -7.73 -5.18 -1.59
C ILE A 89 -6.29 -4.71 -1.44
N PHE A 90 -5.36 -5.34 -2.16
CA PHE A 90 -3.95 -4.96 -2.20
C PHE A 90 -3.69 -4.20 -3.49
N MET A 91 -3.50 -2.89 -3.38
CA MET A 91 -3.36 -1.98 -4.51
C MET A 91 -1.93 -1.45 -4.60
N GLY A 92 -1.35 -1.45 -5.81
CA GLY A 92 0.02 -0.96 -6.02
C GLY A 92 1.06 -1.75 -5.21
N SER A 93 0.87 -3.06 -5.10
CA SER A 93 1.69 -3.98 -4.30
C SER A 93 2.58 -4.86 -5.17
N CYS A 94 3.52 -5.55 -4.56
CA CYS A 94 4.35 -6.56 -5.25
C CYS A 94 4.75 -7.69 -4.30
N TYR A 95 5.18 -8.82 -4.88
CA TYR A 95 5.84 -9.87 -4.12
C TYR A 95 7.26 -9.47 -3.72
N GLU A 96 7.80 -10.15 -2.72
CA GLU A 96 9.12 -9.92 -2.13
C GLU A 96 10.26 -9.90 -3.18
N ARG A 97 11.14 -8.90 -3.02
CA ARG A 97 12.40 -8.77 -3.77
C ARG A 97 13.58 -9.04 -2.81
N LYS A 98 13.74 -10.30 -2.38
CA LYS A 98 14.67 -10.70 -1.30
C LYS A 98 16.04 -10.04 -1.37
N PHE A 99 16.70 -10.09 -2.53
CA PHE A 99 18.03 -9.53 -2.71
C PHE A 99 18.05 -8.01 -2.53
N MET A 100 17.12 -7.28 -3.18
CA MET A 100 17.04 -5.83 -3.06
C MET A 100 16.63 -5.39 -1.65
N THR A 101 15.71 -6.13 -1.02
CA THR A 101 15.29 -5.89 0.36
C THR A 101 16.46 -6.09 1.32
N PHE A 102 17.29 -7.12 1.13
CA PHE A 102 18.47 -7.38 1.94
C PHE A 102 19.52 -6.27 1.79
N ILE A 103 19.86 -5.87 0.57
CA ILE A 103 20.83 -4.79 0.30
C ILE A 103 20.33 -3.48 0.91
N GLY A 104 19.09 -3.09 0.61
CA GLY A 104 18.51 -1.85 1.13
C GLY A 104 18.44 -1.83 2.66
N LYS A 105 18.03 -2.94 3.28
CA LYS A 105 17.98 -3.08 4.74
C LYS A 105 19.37 -2.90 5.37
N THR A 106 20.41 -3.52 4.80
CA THR A 106 21.77 -3.40 5.30
C THR A 106 22.29 -1.97 5.15
N LEU A 107 22.07 -1.35 3.99
CA LEU A 107 22.44 0.03 3.71
C LEU A 107 21.79 1.00 4.72
N PHE A 108 20.46 0.95 4.83
CA PHE A 108 19.75 1.88 5.72
C PHE A 108 20.00 1.61 7.20
N LYS A 109 20.31 0.37 7.60
CA LYS A 109 20.81 0.07 8.95
C LYS A 109 22.12 0.81 9.22
N SER A 110 23.08 0.72 8.31
CA SER A 110 24.38 1.40 8.48
C SER A 110 24.23 2.92 8.49
N ILE A 111 23.41 3.49 7.62
CA ILE A 111 23.16 4.94 7.58
C ILE A 111 22.46 5.38 8.88
N SER A 112 21.49 4.63 9.40
CA SER A 112 20.75 4.98 10.62
C SER A 112 21.59 4.99 11.89
N LEU A 113 22.77 4.37 11.88
CA LEU A 113 23.77 4.48 12.97
C LEU A 113 24.52 5.80 12.95
N LEU A 114 24.59 6.47 11.78
CA LEU A 114 25.31 7.73 11.59
C LEU A 114 24.39 8.95 11.67
N THR A 115 23.17 8.81 11.19
CA THR A 115 22.17 9.89 11.16
C THR A 115 20.75 9.32 11.07
N ASP A 116 19.80 9.99 11.72
CA ASP A 116 18.37 9.71 11.53
C ASP A 116 17.61 10.96 10.99
N ASN A 117 18.34 11.93 10.45
CA ASN A 117 17.71 13.08 9.82
C ASN A 117 17.13 12.71 8.45
N PRO A 118 15.87 13.09 8.15
CA PRO A 118 15.27 12.84 6.84
C PRO A 118 16.01 13.66 5.76
N LYS A 119 16.36 13.00 4.66
CA LYS A 119 17.00 13.65 3.51
C LYS A 119 16.42 13.11 2.21
N LYS A 120 16.21 14.00 1.23
CA LYS A 120 15.66 13.64 -0.09
C LYS A 120 16.43 12.50 -0.76
N ILE A 121 17.76 12.47 -0.59
CA ILE A 121 18.60 11.41 -1.18
C ILE A 121 18.16 10.00 -0.81
N PHE A 122 17.56 9.80 0.36
CA PHE A 122 17.08 8.48 0.78
C PHE A 122 15.85 8.05 -0.01
N ASN A 123 14.93 9.00 -0.30
CA ASN A 123 13.80 8.75 -1.19
C ASN A 123 14.33 8.44 -2.60
N ASP A 124 15.29 9.21 -3.11
CA ASP A 124 15.87 9.04 -4.44
C ASP A 124 16.52 7.65 -4.61
N ILE A 125 17.15 7.11 -3.56
CA ILE A 125 17.72 5.76 -3.54
C ILE A 125 16.61 4.70 -3.62
N ILE A 126 15.55 4.82 -2.81
CA ILE A 126 14.45 3.83 -2.79
C ILE A 126 13.67 3.81 -4.11
N PHE A 127 13.41 4.98 -4.68
CA PHE A 127 12.67 5.13 -5.93
C PHE A 127 13.58 5.24 -7.16
N LEU A 128 14.86 4.83 -7.03
CA LEU A 128 15.80 4.84 -8.15
C LEU A 128 15.24 4.01 -9.32
N GLY A 129 15.15 4.65 -10.48
CA GLY A 129 14.65 4.02 -11.68
C GLY A 129 13.11 3.99 -11.81
N ALA A 130 12.35 4.49 -10.84
CA ALA A 130 10.87 4.52 -10.93
C ALA A 130 10.37 5.23 -12.20
N ASN A 131 11.05 6.28 -12.65
CA ASN A 131 10.74 7.01 -13.87
C ASN A 131 11.46 6.50 -15.13
N SER A 132 12.21 5.40 -15.08
CA SER A 132 13.08 4.96 -16.18
C SER A 132 12.34 4.67 -17.49
N LYS A 133 11.10 4.18 -17.41
CA LYS A 133 10.25 3.87 -18.58
C LYS A 133 9.22 4.97 -18.92
N ILE A 134 9.30 6.13 -18.24
CA ILE A 134 8.39 7.24 -18.51
C ILE A 134 8.99 8.14 -19.58
N THR A 135 8.27 8.31 -20.67
CA THR A 135 8.69 9.07 -21.85
C THR A 135 8.01 10.44 -21.98
N ASP A 136 7.24 10.85 -21.00
CA ASP A 136 6.52 12.13 -21.02
C ASP A 136 7.49 13.30 -21.16
N LYS A 137 7.18 14.25 -22.04
CA LYS A 137 8.04 15.45 -22.30
C LYS A 137 8.28 16.28 -21.03
N ASN A 138 7.28 16.37 -20.16
CA ASN A 138 7.31 17.17 -18.93
C ASN A 138 7.46 16.28 -17.66
N ARG A 139 8.19 15.16 -17.77
CA ARG A 139 8.40 14.26 -16.62
C ARG A 139 9.16 14.97 -15.50
N ASN A 140 8.76 14.64 -14.27
CA ASN A 140 9.42 15.05 -13.04
C ASN A 140 9.70 13.83 -12.14
N SER A 141 10.23 14.04 -10.93
CA SER A 141 10.57 12.96 -10.00
C SER A 141 9.38 12.09 -9.59
N SER A 142 8.16 12.60 -9.65
CA SER A 142 6.92 11.95 -9.22
C SER A 142 6.03 11.49 -10.38
N SER A 143 6.48 11.58 -11.62
CA SER A 143 5.69 11.19 -12.80
C SER A 143 5.28 9.71 -12.78
N TRP A 144 6.02 8.84 -12.07
CA TRP A 144 5.67 7.44 -11.90
C TRP A 144 4.37 7.17 -11.11
N LEU A 145 3.83 8.20 -10.44
CA LEU A 145 2.60 8.08 -9.65
C LEU A 145 1.35 7.99 -10.53
N SER A 146 1.19 8.89 -11.50
CA SER A 146 0.00 8.95 -12.37
C SER A 146 0.34 9.52 -13.73
N ARG A 147 -0.48 9.18 -14.75
CA ARG A 147 -0.47 9.83 -16.07
C ARG A 147 -1.16 11.19 -16.05
N ASP A 148 -2.03 11.43 -15.06
CA ASP A 148 -2.65 12.74 -14.90
C ASP A 148 -1.63 13.73 -14.32
N SER A 149 -1.17 14.64 -15.17
CA SER A 149 -0.18 15.64 -14.77
C SER A 149 -0.69 16.61 -13.71
N LYS A 150 -2.02 16.83 -13.61
CA LYS A 150 -2.62 17.69 -12.58
C LYS A 150 -2.46 17.02 -11.20
N VAL A 151 -2.78 15.74 -11.11
CA VAL A 151 -2.59 14.94 -9.88
C VAL A 151 -1.13 14.96 -9.43
N VAL A 152 -0.19 14.77 -10.36
CA VAL A 152 1.25 14.81 -10.03
C VAL A 152 1.67 16.20 -9.55
N GLN A 153 1.14 17.27 -10.14
CA GLN A 153 1.42 18.64 -9.69
C GLN A 153 0.81 18.96 -8.32
N GLU A 154 -0.40 18.47 -8.03
CA GLU A 154 -1.03 18.58 -6.72
C GLU A 154 -0.21 17.86 -5.66
N PHE A 155 0.23 16.62 -5.94
CA PHE A 155 1.12 15.86 -5.05
C PHE A 155 2.42 16.62 -4.73
N LEU A 156 3.03 17.28 -5.71
CA LEU A 156 4.27 18.05 -5.50
C LEU A 156 4.09 19.34 -4.69
N LYS A 157 2.87 19.87 -4.64
CA LYS A 157 2.52 21.09 -3.90
C LYS A 157 1.99 20.80 -2.49
N ASP A 158 1.47 19.60 -2.26
CA ASP A 158 0.88 19.21 -0.99
C ASP A 158 1.98 18.96 0.05
N PRO A 159 2.03 19.71 1.16
CA PRO A 159 3.02 19.51 2.22
C PRO A 159 2.92 18.15 2.91
N HIS A 160 1.77 17.45 2.80
CA HIS A 160 1.59 16.09 3.31
C HIS A 160 2.15 15.01 2.36
N CYS A 161 2.66 15.40 1.19
CA CYS A 161 3.14 14.51 0.15
C CYS A 161 4.62 14.76 -0.18
N GLY A 162 5.32 13.73 -0.67
CA GLY A 162 6.68 13.86 -1.18
C GLY A 162 7.75 14.26 -0.17
N PHE A 163 7.42 14.30 1.12
CA PHE A 163 8.40 14.57 2.18
C PHE A 163 9.45 13.47 2.28
N SER A 164 10.55 13.78 2.96
CA SER A 164 11.67 12.84 3.13
C SER A 164 11.46 11.96 4.36
N TYR A 165 11.75 10.68 4.22
CA TYR A 165 11.77 9.74 5.35
C TYR A 165 13.15 9.64 5.98
N THR A 166 13.19 9.24 7.26
CA THR A 166 14.43 8.96 7.95
C THR A 166 15.06 7.64 7.49
N PRO A 167 16.38 7.45 7.62
CA PRO A 167 17.03 6.17 7.36
C PRO A 167 16.44 5.03 8.19
N LYS A 168 16.08 5.32 9.45
CA LYS A 168 15.48 4.33 10.35
C LYS A 168 14.09 3.90 9.91
N PHE A 169 13.29 4.82 9.33
CA PHE A 169 12.03 4.48 8.69
C PHE A 169 12.24 3.44 7.59
N TYR A 170 13.17 3.70 6.65
CA TYR A 170 13.45 2.77 5.56
C TYR A 170 14.00 1.43 6.05
N TYR A 171 14.92 1.46 7.02
CA TYR A 171 15.40 0.23 7.65
C TYR A 171 14.25 -0.61 8.21
N ASN A 172 13.36 -0.01 9.02
CA ASN A 172 12.23 -0.68 9.64
C ASN A 172 11.23 -1.20 8.61
N PHE A 173 10.98 -0.44 7.55
CA PHE A 173 10.11 -0.88 6.45
C PHE A 173 10.69 -2.09 5.71
N LEU A 174 11.97 -2.05 5.35
CA LEU A 174 12.63 -3.17 4.67
C LEU A 174 12.77 -4.40 5.57
N ASP A 175 12.98 -4.20 6.87
CA ASP A 175 12.96 -5.30 7.86
C ASP A 175 11.57 -5.95 7.95
N PHE A 176 10.52 -5.14 7.99
CA PHE A 176 9.14 -5.61 7.94
C PHE A 176 8.85 -6.40 6.66
N LEU A 177 9.22 -5.89 5.47
CA LEU A 177 9.06 -6.59 4.20
C LEU A 177 9.81 -7.93 4.19
N SER A 178 11.04 -8.01 4.73
CA SER A 178 11.84 -9.24 4.79
C SER A 178 11.20 -10.37 5.59
N LYS A 179 10.21 -10.04 6.42
CA LYS A 179 9.48 -10.99 7.28
C LYS A 179 8.06 -11.30 6.77
N LEU A 180 7.54 -10.46 5.86
CA LEU A 180 6.13 -10.49 5.46
C LEU A 180 5.77 -11.80 4.77
N TYR A 181 6.62 -12.32 3.88
CA TYR A 181 6.32 -13.46 3.00
C TYR A 181 6.83 -14.81 3.50
N LYS A 182 7.09 -14.96 4.80
CA LYS A 182 7.41 -16.26 5.41
C LYS A 182 6.18 -17.17 5.34
N ARG A 183 6.26 -18.28 4.59
CA ARG A 183 5.13 -19.17 4.29
C ARG A 183 4.42 -19.69 5.54
N ASP A 184 5.14 -20.14 6.54
CA ASP A 184 4.58 -20.71 7.78
C ASP A 184 3.67 -19.73 8.53
N SER A 185 3.91 -18.42 8.36
CA SER A 185 3.10 -17.39 9.00
C SER A 185 1.70 -17.22 8.39
N PHE A 186 1.39 -17.96 7.32
CA PHE A 186 0.07 -17.97 6.67
C PHE A 186 -0.77 -19.21 7.05
N ASN A 187 -0.24 -20.17 7.82
CA ASN A 187 -0.90 -21.45 8.07
C ASN A 187 -2.27 -21.34 8.74
N PHE A 188 -2.49 -20.30 9.54
CA PHE A 188 -3.74 -20.12 10.31
C PHE A 188 -4.77 -19.22 9.61
N ILE A 189 -4.48 -18.73 8.41
CA ILE A 189 -5.39 -17.84 7.68
C ILE A 189 -6.43 -18.68 6.92
N ASN A 190 -7.69 -18.26 6.99
CA ASN A 190 -8.76 -18.90 6.22
C ASN A 190 -8.48 -18.75 4.71
N ARG A 191 -8.43 -19.89 4.00
CA ARG A 191 -8.16 -19.93 2.56
C ARG A 191 -9.33 -19.43 1.70
N GLU A 192 -10.51 -19.27 2.29
CA GLU A 192 -11.67 -18.65 1.65
C GLU A 192 -11.68 -17.12 1.77
N THR A 193 -10.70 -16.50 2.45
CA THR A 193 -10.61 -15.05 2.55
C THR A 193 -10.54 -14.43 1.15
N PRO A 194 -11.49 -13.53 0.79
CA PRO A 194 -11.46 -12.87 -0.51
C PRO A 194 -10.31 -11.87 -0.60
N ILE A 195 -9.54 -11.97 -1.68
CA ILE A 195 -8.40 -11.08 -1.95
C ILE A 195 -8.51 -10.55 -3.38
N LEU A 196 -8.45 -9.23 -3.52
CA LEU A 196 -8.29 -8.54 -4.80
C LEU A 196 -6.91 -7.90 -4.86
N ILE A 197 -6.14 -8.22 -5.90
CA ILE A 197 -4.83 -7.61 -6.16
C ILE A 197 -4.98 -6.74 -7.40
N ILE A 198 -4.75 -5.42 -7.29
CA ILE A 198 -4.90 -4.47 -8.38
C ILE A 198 -3.70 -3.54 -8.49
N SER A 199 -3.32 -3.20 -9.71
CA SER A 199 -2.23 -2.26 -9.98
C SER A 199 -2.29 -1.72 -11.40
N GLY A 200 -1.56 -0.66 -11.66
CA GLY A 200 -1.27 -0.24 -13.02
C GLY A 200 -0.26 -1.18 -13.70
N GLU A 201 -0.44 -1.44 -15.00
CA GLU A 201 0.55 -2.18 -15.79
C GLU A 201 1.90 -1.45 -15.89
N SER A 202 1.86 -0.11 -15.81
CA SER A 202 3.05 0.75 -15.86
C SER A 202 3.56 1.16 -14.49
N ASP A 203 3.09 0.52 -13.42
CA ASP A 203 3.55 0.76 -12.05
C ASP A 203 4.96 0.17 -11.84
N PRO A 204 5.99 1.02 -11.57
CA PRO A 204 7.35 0.54 -11.32
C PRO A 204 7.48 -0.22 -9.98
N ILE A 205 6.64 0.10 -8.97
CA ILE A 205 6.63 -0.61 -7.68
C ILE A 205 6.15 -2.04 -7.90
N GLY A 206 5.11 -2.22 -8.71
CA GLY A 206 4.60 -3.52 -9.16
C GLY A 206 5.50 -4.23 -10.18
N LEU A 207 6.70 -3.69 -10.46
CA LEU A 207 7.62 -4.19 -11.49
C LEU A 207 6.94 -4.32 -12.86
N TYR A 208 6.17 -3.31 -13.23
CA TYR A 208 5.42 -3.29 -14.49
C TYR A 208 4.55 -4.55 -14.65
N GLY A 209 3.83 -4.91 -13.58
CA GLY A 209 2.92 -6.05 -13.51
C GLY A 209 3.57 -7.38 -13.14
N ILE A 210 4.88 -7.57 -13.29
CA ILE A 210 5.56 -8.83 -12.98
C ILE A 210 5.48 -9.14 -11.48
N GLY A 211 5.83 -8.18 -10.62
CA GLY A 211 5.80 -8.34 -9.16
C GLY A 211 4.38 -8.52 -8.64
N VAL A 212 3.40 -7.90 -9.30
CA VAL A 212 1.97 -8.04 -8.95
C VAL A 212 1.46 -9.45 -9.29
N LYS A 213 1.82 -9.98 -10.47
CA LYS A 213 1.51 -11.36 -10.86
C LYS A 213 2.18 -12.38 -9.93
N SER A 214 3.43 -12.11 -9.53
CA SER A 214 4.13 -12.97 -8.56
C SER A 214 3.43 -12.98 -7.21
N LEU A 215 2.88 -11.84 -6.75
CA LEU A 215 2.08 -11.78 -5.53
C LEU A 215 0.78 -12.58 -5.66
N TYR A 216 0.10 -12.49 -6.80
CA TYR A 216 -1.10 -13.29 -7.09
C TYR A 216 -0.79 -14.80 -7.02
N HIS A 217 0.26 -15.26 -7.72
CA HIS A 217 0.66 -16.68 -7.70
C HIS A 217 1.09 -17.12 -6.29
N PHE A 218 1.78 -16.26 -5.53
CA PHE A 218 2.12 -16.57 -4.14
C PHE A 218 0.90 -16.92 -3.29
N TYR A 219 -0.20 -16.17 -3.40
CA TYR A 219 -1.43 -16.48 -2.67
C TYR A 219 -2.11 -17.76 -3.19
N LEU A 220 -2.12 -17.99 -4.50
CA LEU A 220 -2.63 -19.26 -5.06
C LEU A 220 -1.82 -20.46 -4.56
N ASP A 221 -0.47 -20.35 -4.54
CA ASP A 221 0.43 -21.40 -4.06
C ASP A 221 0.28 -21.69 -2.56
N LEU A 222 -0.22 -20.72 -1.81
CA LEU A 222 -0.60 -20.90 -0.40
C LEU A 222 -1.98 -21.56 -0.25
N GLY A 223 -2.70 -21.83 -1.33
CA GLY A 223 -4.01 -22.47 -1.34
C GLY A 223 -5.20 -21.53 -1.13
N PHE A 224 -5.03 -20.20 -1.26
CA PHE A 224 -6.16 -19.27 -1.24
C PHE A 224 -7.04 -19.46 -2.47
N LYS A 225 -8.37 -19.58 -2.26
CA LYS A 225 -9.32 -19.95 -3.32
C LYS A 225 -10.02 -18.76 -3.97
N LYS A 226 -10.14 -17.65 -3.24
CA LYS A 226 -10.88 -16.46 -3.69
C LYS A 226 -9.91 -15.30 -3.96
N VAL A 227 -8.92 -15.52 -4.83
CA VAL A 227 -7.94 -14.49 -5.22
C VAL A 227 -8.25 -13.99 -6.62
N SER A 228 -8.36 -12.68 -6.77
CA SER A 228 -8.59 -12.00 -8.05
C SER A 228 -7.42 -11.07 -8.37
N LEU A 229 -7.05 -10.98 -9.65
CA LEU A 229 -6.02 -10.07 -10.15
C LEU A 229 -6.58 -9.19 -11.25
N LYS A 230 -6.37 -7.88 -11.18
CA LYS A 230 -6.65 -6.97 -12.28
C LYS A 230 -5.51 -5.96 -12.46
N LEU A 231 -4.96 -5.91 -13.68
CA LEU A 231 -4.00 -4.90 -14.10
C LEU A 231 -4.67 -3.91 -15.04
N TYR A 232 -4.46 -2.61 -14.78
CA TYR A 232 -5.02 -1.54 -15.60
C TYR A 232 -3.99 -1.09 -16.64
N LYS A 233 -4.34 -1.25 -17.89
CA LYS A 233 -3.46 -0.94 -19.04
C LYS A 233 -2.98 0.51 -18.99
N ASN A 234 -1.69 0.70 -19.16
CA ASN A 234 -0.99 1.99 -19.15
C ASN A 234 -1.08 2.78 -17.83
N CYS A 235 -1.86 2.34 -16.82
CA CYS A 235 -1.91 3.04 -15.54
C CYS A 235 -0.60 2.88 -14.76
N ARG A 236 -0.25 3.92 -14.01
CA ARG A 236 0.91 3.96 -13.12
C ARG A 236 0.53 3.56 -11.71
N HIS A 237 1.24 4.04 -10.70
CA HIS A 237 1.12 3.56 -9.33
C HIS A 237 -0.20 3.91 -8.64
N GLU A 238 -0.68 5.15 -8.78
CA GLU A 238 -1.88 5.65 -8.10
C GLU A 238 -3.13 5.47 -8.94
N ILE A 239 -3.59 4.24 -9.11
CA ILE A 239 -4.72 3.92 -10.01
C ILE A 239 -6.05 4.60 -9.62
N LEU A 240 -6.24 5.01 -8.35
CA LEU A 240 -7.40 5.80 -7.92
C LEU A 240 -7.33 7.27 -8.34
N ASN A 241 -6.17 7.72 -8.82
CA ASN A 241 -5.89 9.08 -9.27
C ASN A 241 -5.45 9.11 -10.76
N GLU A 242 -5.75 8.06 -11.51
CA GLU A 242 -5.42 7.92 -12.91
C GLU A 242 -6.51 8.54 -13.82
N LEU A 243 -6.18 8.77 -15.10
CA LEU A 243 -7.11 9.30 -16.09
C LEU A 243 -8.40 8.48 -16.25
N ASN A 244 -8.33 7.19 -15.95
CA ASN A 244 -9.46 6.26 -16.00
C ASN A 244 -9.91 5.81 -14.59
N LYS A 245 -9.74 6.64 -13.56
CA LYS A 245 -10.10 6.35 -12.17
C LYS A 245 -11.54 5.88 -12.00
N ASP A 246 -12.48 6.40 -12.77
CA ASP A 246 -13.90 5.99 -12.69
C ASP A 246 -14.12 4.52 -13.02
N GLN A 247 -13.33 3.97 -13.95
CA GLN A 247 -13.36 2.54 -14.22
C GLN A 247 -12.83 1.75 -13.01
N VAL A 248 -11.73 2.21 -12.40
CA VAL A 248 -11.14 1.58 -11.20
C VAL A 248 -12.14 1.59 -10.05
N TYR A 249 -12.83 2.71 -9.84
CA TYR A 249 -13.85 2.86 -8.79
C TYR A 249 -15.01 1.87 -8.98
N ARG A 250 -15.56 1.77 -10.20
CA ARG A 250 -16.64 0.81 -10.51
C ARG A 250 -16.19 -0.64 -10.35
N ASP A 251 -14.98 -0.98 -10.77
CA ASP A 251 -14.45 -2.34 -10.66
C ASP A 251 -14.26 -2.75 -9.19
N ILE A 252 -13.73 -1.85 -8.35
CA ILE A 252 -13.60 -2.10 -6.91
C ILE A 252 -14.97 -2.24 -6.26
N LEU A 253 -15.92 -1.33 -6.56
CA LEU A 253 -17.29 -1.40 -6.04
C LEU A 253 -17.98 -2.71 -6.42
N HIS A 254 -17.84 -3.14 -7.67
CA HIS A 254 -18.41 -4.40 -8.17
C HIS A 254 -17.82 -5.59 -7.40
N TRP A 255 -16.50 -5.62 -7.24
CA TRP A 255 -15.84 -6.70 -6.50
C TRP A 255 -16.25 -6.74 -5.01
N ILE A 256 -16.37 -5.57 -4.36
CA ILE A 256 -16.84 -5.51 -2.96
C ILE A 256 -18.25 -6.06 -2.83
N LYS A 257 -19.16 -5.77 -3.78
CA LYS A 257 -20.54 -6.26 -3.79
C LYS A 257 -20.61 -7.77 -3.98
N GLU A 258 -19.76 -8.32 -4.84
CA GLU A 258 -19.82 -9.76 -5.18
C GLU A 258 -19.04 -10.65 -4.21
N LYS A 259 -17.93 -10.18 -3.69
CA LYS A 259 -16.96 -11.00 -2.95
C LYS A 259 -16.64 -10.48 -1.56
N GLY A 260 -16.87 -9.22 -1.31
CA GLY A 260 -16.49 -8.56 -0.05
C GLY A 260 -17.54 -8.67 1.05
N GLY A 261 -18.74 -9.16 0.73
CA GLY A 261 -19.89 -9.25 1.63
C GLY A 261 -20.23 -10.66 2.15
N ASP A 262 -19.48 -11.70 1.71
CA ASP A 262 -19.73 -13.11 2.12
C ASP A 262 -18.98 -13.52 3.40
#